data_20740fb2013ea8f5533f68f3a1e1a574
#
_entry.id   20740fb2013ea8f5533f68f3a1e1a574
#
_cell.length_a   1.000
_cell.length_b   1.000
_cell.length_c   1.000
_cell.angle_alpha   90.00
_cell.angle_beta   90.00
_cell.angle_gamma   90.00
#
_symmetry.space_group_name_H-M   'P 1'
#
loop_
_entity.id
_entity.type
_entity.pdbx_description
1 polymer ?
#
loop_
_entity_poly.entity_id
_entity_poly.type
_entity_poly.pdbx_seq_one_letter_code
_entity_poly.pdbx_strand_id
1 'polypeptide(L)'
;AVEAARNCLKNSTEVPTSVTLGSTTFPFADRSNSGVVADALNLPLQTQTEDVFGSRRAGTSALVRHFRGSSSTLLLASDCRETRPGSTQEMQYGHGAASLLLGTGDTLADIISVESVHEDLIDQYRTVETKYDYALEERWVREEGWLKIVPETIKSALNKANLEIGHVDKFIVHGTASAARSLLKKLGADSKKLADSLQSNIGDCGCAHPLLMLTNTLAKATTGQHFMVVGFGQGSDVILLKTNDKIAQSKFYQSVDIHLNNKRVVDNYALYLSLRNHIDIDFGLRSERDNRTALSAYYRKRREISAMLGGRCAKCNTLQFPRSLLCVSCGTDEPQEEESLSGLIGRVKSFTEVRYEFGKSKPKAGKR
;
A
#
# COMPACT_ATOMS: atom_id res chain seq x y z
N ALA A 1 3.51 -0.86 2.32
CA ALA A 1 3.91 -1.07 0.92
C ALA A 1 4.59 -2.43 0.74
N VAL A 2 5.71 -2.72 1.41
CA VAL A 2 6.47 -3.99 1.22
C VAL A 2 5.60 -5.23 1.41
N GLU A 3 4.79 -5.28 2.47
CA GLU A 3 3.91 -6.43 2.73
C GLU A 3 2.83 -6.61 1.66
N ALA A 4 2.24 -5.52 1.19
CA ALA A 4 1.29 -5.57 0.07
C ALA A 4 1.95 -6.13 -1.20
N ALA A 5 3.20 -5.72 -1.47
CA ALA A 5 3.99 -6.24 -2.58
C ALA A 5 4.29 -7.75 -2.46
N ARG A 6 4.75 -8.20 -1.28
CA ARG A 6 4.98 -9.63 -1.00
C ARG A 6 3.74 -10.47 -1.22
N ASN A 7 2.60 -9.97 -0.77
CA ASN A 7 1.31 -10.64 -0.95
C ASN A 7 0.90 -10.72 -2.42
N CYS A 8 1.13 -9.65 -3.19
CA CYS A 8 0.87 -9.60 -4.61
C CYS A 8 1.75 -10.61 -5.39
N LEU A 9 3.03 -10.71 -5.04
CA LEU A 9 3.99 -11.58 -5.72
C LEU A 9 3.95 -13.03 -5.24
N LYS A 10 3.29 -13.35 -4.14
CA LYS A 10 3.34 -14.67 -3.49
C LYS A 10 3.05 -15.85 -4.41
N ASN A 11 2.17 -15.67 -5.38
CA ASN A 11 1.76 -16.73 -6.31
C ASN A 11 2.15 -16.42 -7.76
N SER A 12 2.97 -15.39 -7.95
CA SER A 12 3.50 -15.05 -9.27
C SER A 12 4.89 -15.66 -9.44
N THR A 13 5.14 -16.24 -10.60
CA THR A 13 6.49 -16.62 -11.05
C THR A 13 7.18 -15.49 -11.82
N GLU A 14 6.43 -14.42 -12.10
CA GLU A 14 6.94 -13.28 -12.85
C GLU A 14 7.73 -12.34 -11.93
N VAL A 15 8.94 -11.99 -12.38
CA VAL A 15 9.79 -11.00 -11.72
C VAL A 15 9.54 -9.65 -12.37
N PRO A 16 9.02 -8.67 -11.65
CA PRO A 16 8.73 -7.35 -12.22
C PRO A 16 10.00 -6.65 -12.67
N THR A 17 9.95 -6.03 -13.84
CA THR A 17 11.07 -5.22 -14.40
C THR A 17 11.05 -3.80 -13.87
N SER A 18 9.94 -3.36 -13.29
CA SER A 18 9.81 -2.04 -12.67
C SER A 18 8.94 -2.07 -11.41
N VAL A 19 9.22 -1.13 -10.50
CA VAL A 19 8.43 -0.86 -9.29
C VAL A 19 8.01 0.60 -9.31
N THR A 20 6.71 0.85 -9.29
CA THR A 20 6.14 2.20 -9.19
C THR A 20 5.38 2.33 -7.88
N LEU A 21 5.71 3.33 -7.07
CA LEU A 21 5.06 3.58 -5.77
C LEU A 21 4.37 4.95 -5.78
N GLY A 22 3.04 4.94 -5.67
CA GLY A 22 2.23 6.14 -5.45
C GLY A 22 2.04 6.43 -3.96
N SER A 23 2.34 7.68 -3.53
CA SER A 23 2.11 8.11 -2.15
C SER A 23 2.02 9.63 -2.05
N THR A 24 1.28 10.12 -1.06
CA THR A 24 1.31 11.51 -0.61
C THR A 24 2.07 11.67 0.72
N THR A 25 2.57 10.56 1.29
CA THR A 25 3.21 10.52 2.61
C THR A 25 4.51 9.72 2.60
N PHE A 26 5.33 9.95 1.60
CA PHE A 26 6.65 9.32 1.53
C PHE A 26 7.49 9.60 2.78
N PRO A 27 8.13 8.58 3.37
CA PRO A 27 9.02 8.78 4.51
C PRO A 27 10.32 9.51 4.15
N PHE A 28 10.73 9.46 2.88
CA PHE A 28 11.93 10.13 2.40
C PHE A 28 11.60 11.15 1.32
N ALA A 29 12.02 12.40 1.55
CA ALA A 29 11.89 13.48 0.58
C ALA A 29 12.98 13.42 -0.52
N ASP A 30 14.17 12.93 -0.15
CA ASP A 30 15.34 12.82 -1.03
C ASP A 30 15.99 11.43 -0.92
N ARG A 31 15.22 10.43 -1.32
CA ARG A 31 15.64 9.03 -1.50
C ARG A 31 14.54 8.30 -2.24
N SER A 32 14.89 7.40 -3.17
CA SER A 32 13.88 6.56 -3.85
C SER A 32 13.17 5.65 -2.84
N ASN A 33 11.89 5.90 -2.61
CA ASN A 33 11.05 5.10 -1.73
C ASN A 33 10.69 3.76 -2.39
N SER A 34 10.41 3.76 -3.68
CA SER A 34 10.21 2.55 -4.49
C SER A 34 11.48 1.70 -4.56
N GLY A 35 12.68 2.32 -4.58
CA GLY A 35 13.96 1.63 -4.49
C GLY A 35 14.14 0.89 -3.16
N VAL A 36 13.69 1.47 -2.03
CA VAL A 36 13.67 0.78 -0.73
C VAL A 36 12.76 -0.45 -0.77
N VAL A 37 11.61 -0.35 -1.44
CA VAL A 37 10.69 -1.48 -1.61
C VAL A 37 11.33 -2.58 -2.48
N ALA A 38 11.96 -2.22 -3.60
CA ALA A 38 12.63 -3.16 -4.50
C ALA A 38 13.76 -3.92 -3.77
N ASP A 39 14.57 -3.22 -2.96
CA ASP A 39 15.63 -3.84 -2.15
C ASP A 39 15.03 -4.79 -1.07
N ALA A 40 13.94 -4.39 -0.42
CA ALA A 40 13.25 -5.23 0.56
C ALA A 40 12.59 -6.49 -0.03
N LEU A 41 12.28 -6.46 -1.33
CA LEU A 41 11.76 -7.61 -2.10
C LEU A 41 12.88 -8.43 -2.73
N ASN A 42 14.14 -8.02 -2.58
CA ASN A 42 15.30 -8.64 -3.23
C ASN A 42 15.16 -8.75 -4.76
N LEU A 43 14.60 -7.71 -5.39
CA LEU A 43 14.47 -7.67 -6.85
C LEU A 43 15.84 -7.46 -7.51
N PRO A 44 15.98 -7.82 -8.80
CA PRO A 44 17.21 -7.60 -9.56
C PRO A 44 17.66 -6.14 -9.53
N LEU A 45 18.97 -5.89 -9.56
CA LEU A 45 19.55 -4.53 -9.55
C LEU A 45 19.12 -3.68 -10.76
N GLN A 46 18.73 -4.32 -11.85
CA GLN A 46 18.25 -3.69 -13.08
C GLN A 46 16.78 -3.25 -13.00
N THR A 47 16.07 -3.61 -11.92
CA THR A 47 14.66 -3.21 -11.72
C THR A 47 14.57 -1.70 -11.68
N GLN A 48 13.77 -1.11 -12.56
CA GLN A 48 13.51 0.32 -12.58
C GLN A 48 12.62 0.71 -11.40
N THR A 49 12.86 1.89 -10.80
CA THR A 49 12.10 2.36 -9.65
C THR A 49 11.60 3.78 -9.87
N GLU A 50 10.32 4.03 -9.56
CA GLU A 50 9.68 5.32 -9.74
C GLU A 50 8.76 5.65 -8.56
N ASP A 51 8.89 6.87 -8.03
CA ASP A 51 7.99 7.44 -7.02
C ASP A 51 7.00 8.41 -7.68
N VAL A 52 5.69 8.21 -7.46
CA VAL A 52 4.62 9.09 -7.96
C VAL A 52 3.95 9.78 -6.78
N PHE A 53 3.94 11.11 -6.80
CA PHE A 53 3.39 11.93 -5.71
C PHE A 53 2.67 13.18 -6.26
N GLY A 54 2.18 14.03 -5.37
CA GLY A 54 1.66 15.35 -5.70
C GLY A 54 0.15 15.50 -5.56
N SER A 55 -0.64 14.43 -5.56
CA SER A 55 -2.07 14.51 -5.33
C SER A 55 -2.65 13.20 -4.76
N ARG A 56 -3.88 13.25 -4.26
CA ARG A 56 -4.60 12.06 -3.77
C ARG A 56 -4.82 10.99 -4.83
N ARG A 57 -4.72 11.32 -6.10
CA ARG A 57 -4.82 10.36 -7.20
C ARG A 57 -3.46 9.73 -7.60
N ALA A 58 -2.39 9.93 -6.82
CA ALA A 58 -1.06 9.38 -7.14
C ALA A 58 -1.10 7.86 -7.44
N GLY A 59 -1.92 7.08 -6.71
CA GLY A 59 -2.10 5.65 -6.98
C GLY A 59 -2.78 5.34 -8.32
N THR A 60 -3.86 6.04 -8.66
CA THR A 60 -4.55 5.88 -9.96
C THR A 60 -3.74 6.49 -11.10
N SER A 61 -3.05 7.61 -10.89
CA SER A 61 -2.16 8.20 -11.89
C SER A 61 -0.99 7.27 -12.24
N ALA A 62 -0.44 6.55 -11.27
CA ALA A 62 0.55 5.51 -11.50
C ALA A 62 -0.01 4.38 -12.40
N LEU A 63 -1.27 3.96 -12.19
CA LEU A 63 -1.94 2.96 -13.02
C LEU A 63 -2.18 3.47 -14.45
N VAL A 64 -2.60 4.74 -14.60
CA VAL A 64 -2.77 5.38 -15.94
C VAL A 64 -1.44 5.45 -16.69
N ARG A 65 -0.33 5.76 -16.01
CA ARG A 65 1.00 5.83 -16.64
C ARG A 65 1.43 4.46 -17.17
N HIS A 66 1.19 3.39 -16.39
CA HIS A 66 1.53 2.04 -16.84
C HIS A 66 0.80 1.65 -18.12
N PHE A 67 -0.46 2.01 -18.30
CA PHE A 67 -1.21 1.71 -19.52
C PHE A 67 -0.56 2.26 -20.81
N ARG A 68 0.25 3.32 -20.68
CA ARG A 68 1.02 3.90 -21.78
C ARG A 68 2.37 3.24 -22.00
N GLY A 69 2.77 2.30 -21.15
CA GLY A 69 4.01 1.53 -21.19
C GLY A 69 3.73 0.05 -21.44
N SER A 70 4.78 -0.72 -21.71
CA SER A 70 4.70 -2.17 -22.01
C SER A 70 5.50 -3.05 -21.06
N SER A 71 6.02 -2.50 -19.95
CA SER A 71 6.86 -3.23 -19.01
C SER A 71 6.05 -3.96 -17.93
N SER A 72 6.54 -5.11 -17.46
CA SER A 72 6.00 -5.75 -16.26
C SER A 72 6.30 -4.88 -15.04
N THR A 73 5.25 -4.36 -14.41
CA THR A 73 5.34 -3.37 -13.34
C THR A 73 4.65 -3.84 -12.07
N LEU A 74 5.40 -3.85 -10.96
CA LEU A 74 4.82 -3.94 -9.64
C LEU A 74 4.39 -2.52 -9.19
N LEU A 75 3.09 -2.26 -9.32
CA LEU A 75 2.50 -1.00 -8.91
C LEU A 75 2.05 -1.07 -7.48
N LEU A 76 2.42 -0.07 -6.70
CA LEU A 76 2.01 0.08 -5.31
C LEU A 76 1.38 1.45 -5.08
N ALA A 77 0.45 1.50 -4.15
CA ALA A 77 0.01 2.75 -3.54
C ALA A 77 0.00 2.59 -2.02
N SER A 78 0.48 3.59 -1.30
CA SER A 78 0.56 3.53 0.16
C SER A 78 0.52 4.92 0.77
N ASP A 79 -0.41 5.14 1.70
CA ASP A 79 -0.46 6.36 2.49
C ASP A 79 -0.57 6.08 3.99
N CYS A 80 0.09 6.95 4.76
CA CYS A 80 0.08 6.97 6.20
C CYS A 80 -0.10 8.43 6.66
N ARG A 81 -1.30 8.96 6.47
CA ARG A 81 -1.61 10.38 6.70
C ARG A 81 -1.72 10.67 8.17
N GLU A 82 -1.09 11.76 8.59
CA GLU A 82 -1.15 12.22 9.97
C GLU A 82 -2.30 13.20 10.17
N THR A 83 -2.89 13.13 11.35
CA THR A 83 -4.05 13.92 11.72
C THR A 83 -3.80 14.64 13.04
N ARG A 84 -4.39 15.82 13.18
CA ARG A 84 -4.34 16.55 14.44
C ARG A 84 -5.24 15.84 15.46
N PRO A 85 -4.75 15.56 16.69
CA PRO A 85 -5.55 14.94 17.73
C PRO A 85 -6.87 15.70 17.97
N GLY A 86 -7.98 14.96 18.05
CA GLY A 86 -9.32 15.51 18.22
C GLY A 86 -9.94 16.15 16.98
N SER A 87 -9.28 16.07 15.81
CA SER A 87 -9.83 16.61 14.55
C SER A 87 -10.81 15.65 13.88
N THR A 88 -11.65 16.20 12.98
CA THR A 88 -12.54 15.39 12.14
C THR A 88 -11.75 14.40 11.27
N GLN A 89 -10.58 14.81 10.77
CA GLN A 89 -9.71 13.95 9.97
C GLN A 89 -9.21 12.75 10.78
N GLU A 90 -8.98 12.89 12.08
CA GLU A 90 -8.58 11.75 12.92
C GLU A 90 -9.63 10.64 12.94
N MET A 91 -10.92 11.01 12.88
CA MET A 91 -12.02 10.06 12.83
C MET A 91 -12.26 9.46 11.43
N GLN A 92 -11.65 10.03 10.40
CA GLN A 92 -11.89 9.64 9.01
C GLN A 92 -10.69 8.95 8.37
N TYR A 93 -9.45 9.33 8.73
CA TYR A 93 -8.26 8.84 8.06
C TYR A 93 -7.83 7.47 8.58
N GLY A 94 -7.37 6.66 7.64
CA GLY A 94 -6.74 5.38 7.90
C GLY A 94 -5.41 5.26 7.18
N HIS A 95 -4.72 4.18 7.44
CA HIS A 95 -3.49 3.83 6.75
C HIS A 95 -3.72 2.61 5.89
N GLY A 96 -3.17 2.62 4.69
CA GLY A 96 -3.32 1.48 3.80
C GLY A 96 -2.25 1.39 2.76
N ALA A 97 -2.11 0.18 2.22
CA ALA A 97 -1.28 -0.09 1.06
C ALA A 97 -1.94 -1.16 0.19
N ALA A 98 -1.89 -0.96 -1.11
CA ALA A 98 -2.31 -1.94 -2.10
C ALA A 98 -1.21 -2.15 -3.14
N SER A 99 -1.20 -3.31 -3.76
CA SER A 99 -0.26 -3.65 -4.84
C SER A 99 -0.96 -4.41 -5.96
N LEU A 100 -0.56 -4.12 -7.18
CA LEU A 100 -0.98 -4.78 -8.41
C LEU A 100 0.25 -5.17 -9.21
N LEU A 101 0.28 -6.38 -9.75
CA LEU A 101 1.24 -6.76 -10.77
C LEU A 101 0.59 -6.52 -12.14
N LEU A 102 1.20 -5.65 -12.92
CA LEU A 102 0.72 -5.22 -14.23
C LEU A 102 1.66 -5.75 -15.30
N GLY A 103 1.11 -6.23 -16.40
CA GLY A 103 1.90 -6.78 -17.51
C GLY A 103 1.01 -7.28 -18.63
N THR A 104 1.62 -7.94 -19.60
CA THR A 104 0.96 -8.63 -20.71
C THR A 104 1.03 -10.14 -20.47
N GLY A 105 -0.05 -10.87 -20.76
CA GLY A 105 -0.08 -12.34 -20.58
C GLY A 105 -1.33 -12.82 -19.84
N ASP A 106 -1.14 -13.75 -18.90
CA ASP A 106 -2.25 -14.33 -18.11
C ASP A 106 -2.74 -13.36 -17.02
N THR A 107 -3.53 -12.37 -17.42
CA THR A 107 -4.09 -11.34 -16.54
C THR A 107 -5.44 -11.76 -15.95
N LEU A 108 -5.81 -11.18 -14.79
CA LEU A 108 -7.12 -11.37 -14.16
C LEU A 108 -8.19 -10.43 -14.74
N ALA A 109 -7.74 -9.30 -15.23
CA ALA A 109 -8.55 -8.28 -15.86
C ALA A 109 -7.70 -7.47 -16.82
N ASP A 110 -8.30 -7.01 -17.90
CA ASP A 110 -7.67 -6.19 -18.92
C ASP A 110 -8.09 -4.73 -18.77
N ILE A 111 -7.13 -3.80 -18.87
CA ILE A 111 -7.44 -2.38 -18.94
C ILE A 111 -7.90 -2.07 -20.36
N ILE A 112 -9.17 -1.68 -20.51
CA ILE A 112 -9.77 -1.40 -21.82
C ILE A 112 -9.75 0.07 -22.22
N SER A 113 -9.73 0.97 -21.23
CA SER A 113 -9.62 2.40 -21.48
C SER A 113 -9.09 3.13 -20.27
N VAL A 114 -8.33 4.19 -20.49
CA VAL A 114 -7.92 5.15 -19.47
C VAL A 114 -8.15 6.58 -19.96
N GLU A 115 -8.53 7.43 -19.01
CA GLU A 115 -8.61 8.86 -19.20
C GLU A 115 -8.04 9.57 -17.98
N SER A 116 -7.33 10.68 -18.21
CA SER A 116 -6.75 11.50 -17.15
C SER A 116 -6.88 12.97 -17.51
N VAL A 117 -7.51 13.74 -16.63
CA VAL A 117 -7.72 15.18 -16.79
C VAL A 117 -7.01 15.91 -15.65
N HIS A 118 -6.31 16.95 -16.00
CA HIS A 118 -5.72 17.89 -15.06
C HIS A 118 -6.66 19.08 -14.86
N GLU A 119 -6.92 19.42 -13.60
CA GLU A 119 -7.64 20.61 -13.19
C GLU A 119 -7.10 21.04 -11.83
N ASP A 120 -6.65 22.28 -11.68
CA ASP A 120 -6.07 22.78 -10.42
C ASP A 120 -7.16 23.14 -9.38
N LEU A 121 -8.10 22.22 -9.19
CA LEU A 121 -9.08 22.28 -8.10
C LEU A 121 -8.45 21.63 -6.87
N ILE A 122 -8.15 22.42 -5.88
CA ILE A 122 -7.56 21.95 -4.62
C ILE A 122 -8.67 21.38 -3.74
N ASP A 123 -8.67 20.04 -3.51
CA ASP A 123 -9.55 19.37 -2.55
C ASP A 123 -8.94 19.40 -1.15
N GLN A 124 -7.64 19.18 -1.08
CA GLN A 124 -6.82 19.29 0.12
C GLN A 124 -5.35 19.46 -0.28
N TYR A 125 -4.57 20.02 0.63
CA TYR A 125 -3.13 20.13 0.43
C TYR A 125 -2.36 20.08 1.74
N ARG A 126 -1.08 19.83 1.64
CA ARG A 126 -0.11 19.93 2.71
C ARG A 126 1.19 20.48 2.10
N THR A 127 1.79 21.45 2.77
CA THR A 127 3.13 21.94 2.43
C THR A 127 4.20 21.09 3.12
N VAL A 128 5.46 21.23 2.72
CA VAL A 128 6.59 20.56 3.38
C VAL A 128 6.78 21.01 4.83
N GLU A 129 6.30 22.19 5.18
CA GLU A 129 6.39 22.78 6.52
C GLU A 129 5.25 22.37 7.43
N THR A 130 4.18 21.79 6.88
CA THR A 130 2.98 21.43 7.66
C THR A 130 2.88 19.92 7.82
N LYS A 131 2.62 19.48 9.04
CA LYS A 131 2.45 18.07 9.39
C LYS A 131 1.07 17.54 8.98
N TYR A 132 0.05 18.39 9.03
CA TYR A 132 -1.34 18.03 8.84
C TYR A 132 -1.92 18.63 7.58
N ASP A 133 -2.90 17.91 7.01
CA ASP A 133 -3.59 18.38 5.82
C ASP A 133 -4.51 19.54 6.09
N TYR A 134 -4.54 20.47 5.18
CA TYR A 134 -5.60 21.45 5.03
C TYR A 134 -6.62 20.90 4.02
N ALA A 135 -7.88 20.86 4.39
CA ALA A 135 -8.96 20.41 3.51
C ALA A 135 -9.89 21.57 3.17
N LEU A 136 -10.33 21.63 1.91
CA LEU A 136 -11.33 22.59 1.46
C LEU A 136 -12.74 22.19 1.92
N GLU A 137 -13.66 23.14 1.79
CA GLU A 137 -15.08 22.94 2.05
C GLU A 137 -15.65 21.80 1.18
N GLU A 138 -16.22 20.77 1.82
CA GLU A 138 -16.72 19.56 1.15
C GLU A 138 -17.74 19.87 0.05
N ARG A 139 -18.59 20.87 0.26
CA ARG A 139 -19.58 21.28 -0.72
C ARG A 139 -18.93 21.76 -2.02
N TRP A 140 -17.90 22.59 -1.92
CA TRP A 140 -17.16 23.10 -3.08
C TRP A 140 -16.48 21.96 -3.85
N VAL A 141 -15.78 21.09 -3.14
CA VAL A 141 -15.13 19.91 -3.73
C VAL A 141 -16.13 19.00 -4.43
N ARG A 142 -17.31 18.80 -3.83
CA ARG A 142 -18.39 18.02 -4.44
C ARG A 142 -18.94 18.65 -5.71
N GLU A 143 -19.28 19.95 -5.66
CA GLU A 143 -19.98 20.61 -6.77
C GLU A 143 -19.06 20.89 -7.95
N GLU A 144 -17.86 21.40 -7.72
CA GLU A 144 -16.91 21.72 -8.79
C GLU A 144 -16.09 20.48 -9.23
N GLY A 145 -15.67 19.65 -8.29
CA GLY A 145 -14.88 18.44 -8.58
C GLY A 145 -15.75 17.27 -9.03
N TRP A 146 -16.39 16.64 -8.06
CA TRP A 146 -17.12 15.39 -8.26
C TRP A 146 -18.29 15.49 -9.23
N LEU A 147 -18.94 16.63 -9.35
CA LEU A 147 -20.10 16.81 -10.21
C LEU A 147 -19.83 17.58 -11.51
N LYS A 148 -18.61 18.07 -11.75
CA LYS A 148 -18.23 18.69 -13.01
C LYS A 148 -17.06 17.98 -13.68
N ILE A 149 -15.90 17.91 -13.02
CA ILE A 149 -14.68 17.35 -13.60
C ILE A 149 -14.83 15.85 -13.85
N VAL A 150 -15.23 15.08 -12.83
CA VAL A 150 -15.30 13.62 -12.89
C VAL A 150 -16.27 13.10 -13.96
N PRO A 151 -17.50 13.63 -14.13
CA PRO A 151 -18.43 13.17 -15.17
C PRO A 151 -17.88 13.30 -16.58
N GLU A 152 -17.18 14.39 -16.90
CA GLU A 152 -16.61 14.59 -18.21
C GLU A 152 -15.45 13.60 -18.49
N THR A 153 -14.61 13.33 -17.47
CA THR A 153 -13.55 12.32 -17.56
C THR A 153 -14.15 10.93 -17.80
N ILE A 154 -15.26 10.59 -17.10
CA ILE A 154 -15.97 9.31 -17.26
C ILE A 154 -16.54 9.19 -18.67
N LYS A 155 -17.21 10.22 -19.20
CA LYS A 155 -17.75 10.22 -20.56
C LYS A 155 -16.66 9.98 -21.61
N SER A 156 -15.52 10.66 -21.44
CA SER A 156 -14.38 10.49 -22.36
C SER A 156 -13.84 9.06 -22.33
N ALA A 157 -13.66 8.46 -21.12
CA ALA A 157 -13.21 7.08 -20.98
C ALA A 157 -14.17 6.06 -21.59
N LEU A 158 -15.49 6.24 -21.40
CA LEU A 158 -16.53 5.39 -21.97
C LEU A 158 -16.55 5.48 -23.50
N ASN A 159 -16.47 6.70 -24.06
CA ASN A 159 -16.40 6.90 -25.49
C ASN A 159 -15.21 6.20 -26.13
N LYS A 160 -14.03 6.28 -25.51
CA LYS A 160 -12.82 5.56 -25.98
C LYS A 160 -12.97 4.05 -25.97
N ALA A 161 -13.74 3.52 -25.02
CA ALA A 161 -14.03 2.10 -24.91
C ALA A 161 -15.23 1.63 -25.76
N ASN A 162 -15.94 2.54 -26.42
CA ASN A 162 -17.23 2.28 -27.08
C ASN A 162 -18.26 1.61 -26.14
N LEU A 163 -18.30 2.06 -24.88
CA LEU A 163 -19.21 1.58 -23.85
C LEU A 163 -20.18 2.67 -23.40
N GLU A 164 -21.36 2.25 -22.97
CA GLU A 164 -22.31 3.09 -22.26
C GLU A 164 -22.19 2.89 -20.75
N ILE A 165 -22.65 3.86 -19.96
CA ILE A 165 -22.61 3.81 -18.49
C ILE A 165 -23.34 2.58 -17.92
N GLY A 166 -24.36 2.09 -18.61
CA GLY A 166 -25.13 0.90 -18.23
C GLY A 166 -24.33 -0.40 -18.27
N HIS A 167 -23.27 -0.46 -19.09
CA HIS A 167 -22.39 -1.63 -19.20
C HIS A 167 -21.42 -1.77 -18.04
N VAL A 168 -21.27 -0.74 -17.21
CA VAL A 168 -20.39 -0.80 -16.01
C VAL A 168 -21.10 -1.57 -14.90
N ASP A 169 -20.49 -2.63 -14.40
CA ASP A 169 -21.02 -3.49 -13.34
C ASP A 169 -20.68 -2.97 -11.95
N LYS A 170 -19.49 -2.38 -11.76
CA LYS A 170 -19.03 -1.82 -10.49
C LYS A 170 -18.30 -0.49 -10.68
N PHE A 171 -18.69 0.47 -9.85
CA PHE A 171 -18.06 1.77 -9.74
C PHE A 171 -17.21 1.84 -8.46
N ILE A 172 -15.92 1.96 -8.60
CA ILE A 172 -14.92 2.10 -7.53
C ILE A 172 -14.62 3.58 -7.44
N VAL A 173 -15.32 4.28 -6.53
CA VAL A 173 -15.27 5.74 -6.38
C VAL A 173 -14.75 6.06 -4.99
N HIS A 174 -13.53 6.57 -4.92
CA HIS A 174 -12.92 7.01 -3.66
C HIS A 174 -13.32 8.45 -3.36
N GLY A 175 -14.34 8.61 -2.56
CA GLY A 175 -14.86 9.89 -2.09
C GLY A 175 -15.82 9.67 -0.92
N THR A 176 -16.42 10.74 -0.41
CA THR A 176 -17.48 10.58 0.60
C THR A 176 -18.65 9.80 0.00
N ALA A 177 -19.36 9.04 0.83
CA ALA A 177 -20.53 8.27 0.38
C ALA A 177 -21.61 9.16 -0.27
N SER A 178 -21.69 10.44 0.13
CA SER A 178 -22.56 11.44 -0.47
C SER A 178 -22.09 11.81 -1.87
N ALA A 179 -20.79 12.11 -2.05
CA ALA A 179 -20.23 12.48 -3.34
C ALA A 179 -20.37 11.32 -4.37
N ALA A 180 -20.04 10.09 -3.95
CA ALA A 180 -20.16 8.91 -4.81
C ALA A 180 -21.61 8.66 -5.29
N ARG A 181 -22.60 8.73 -4.36
CA ARG A 181 -24.01 8.59 -4.74
C ARG A 181 -24.50 9.72 -5.66
N SER A 182 -24.08 10.96 -5.38
CA SER A 182 -24.45 12.13 -6.20
C SER A 182 -23.88 12.04 -7.60
N LEU A 183 -22.63 11.55 -7.72
CA LEU A 183 -21.97 11.27 -9.01
C LEU A 183 -22.78 10.25 -9.83
N LEU A 184 -23.11 9.08 -9.27
CA LEU A 184 -23.85 8.05 -9.97
C LEU A 184 -25.24 8.54 -10.38
N LYS A 185 -25.94 9.27 -9.49
CA LYS A 185 -27.22 9.89 -9.82
C LYS A 185 -27.11 10.84 -11.04
N LYS A 186 -26.07 11.67 -11.07
CA LYS A 186 -25.80 12.57 -12.21
C LYS A 186 -25.51 11.84 -13.50
N LEU A 187 -24.85 10.69 -13.43
CA LEU A 187 -24.55 9.82 -14.58
C LEU A 187 -25.73 8.94 -15.01
N GLY A 188 -26.82 8.91 -14.27
CA GLY A 188 -27.94 8.00 -14.52
C GLY A 188 -27.63 6.53 -14.20
N ALA A 189 -26.63 6.27 -13.37
CA ALA A 189 -26.21 4.93 -12.97
C ALA A 189 -26.88 4.50 -11.65
N ASP A 190 -27.11 3.18 -11.49
CA ASP A 190 -27.67 2.62 -10.27
C ASP A 190 -26.64 2.65 -9.13
N SER A 191 -27.00 3.26 -8.01
CA SER A 191 -26.17 3.33 -6.81
C SER A 191 -25.83 1.97 -6.20
N LYS A 192 -26.59 0.90 -6.49
CA LYS A 192 -26.27 -0.49 -6.10
C LYS A 192 -25.01 -1.01 -6.78
N LYS A 193 -24.59 -0.38 -7.88
CA LYS A 193 -23.34 -0.71 -8.57
C LYS A 193 -22.11 -0.08 -7.93
N LEU A 194 -22.25 0.76 -6.88
CA LEU A 194 -21.10 1.22 -6.10
C LEU A 194 -20.40 0.02 -5.42
N ALA A 195 -19.09 -0.01 -5.54
CA ALA A 195 -18.27 -0.92 -4.75
C ALA A 195 -18.28 -0.52 -3.27
N ASP A 196 -18.00 -1.48 -2.39
CA ASP A 196 -17.84 -1.19 -0.98
C ASP A 196 -16.72 -0.16 -0.79
N SER A 197 -17.04 0.93 -0.09
CA SER A 197 -16.10 2.01 0.14
C SER A 197 -14.99 1.65 1.14
N LEU A 198 -15.16 0.60 1.92
CA LEU A 198 -14.26 0.17 3.02
C LEU A 198 -14.03 1.23 4.12
N GLN A 199 -14.50 2.45 3.96
CA GLN A 199 -14.21 3.58 4.86
C GLN A 199 -14.62 3.33 6.32
N SER A 200 -15.73 2.62 6.54
CA SER A 200 -16.19 2.27 7.91
C SER A 200 -15.23 1.33 8.66
N ASN A 201 -14.41 0.58 7.91
CA ASN A 201 -13.52 -0.44 8.48
C ASN A 201 -12.05 0.00 8.53
N ILE A 202 -11.58 0.73 7.51
CA ILE A 202 -10.17 1.09 7.35
C ILE A 202 -9.91 2.60 7.32
N GLY A 203 -10.98 3.42 7.36
CA GLY A 203 -10.87 4.87 7.15
C GLY A 203 -10.47 5.24 5.72
N ASP A 204 -10.18 6.51 5.49
CA ASP A 204 -9.67 7.02 4.21
C ASP A 204 -8.16 6.82 4.14
N CYS A 205 -7.71 5.89 3.32
CA CYS A 205 -6.29 5.53 3.12
C CYS A 205 -5.61 6.36 2.01
N GLY A 206 -6.09 7.56 1.72
CA GLY A 206 -5.48 8.48 0.75
C GLY A 206 -5.36 7.89 -0.66
N CYS A 207 -4.20 8.06 -1.28
CA CYS A 207 -3.96 7.59 -2.66
C CYS A 207 -3.99 6.06 -2.81
N ALA A 208 -3.85 5.31 -1.72
CA ALA A 208 -3.95 3.84 -1.75
C ALA A 208 -5.41 3.35 -1.78
N HIS A 209 -6.35 4.18 -1.36
CA HIS A 209 -7.75 3.76 -1.15
C HIS A 209 -8.44 3.25 -2.42
N PRO A 210 -8.34 3.90 -3.60
CA PRO A 210 -8.94 3.37 -4.84
C PRO A 210 -8.43 1.98 -5.20
N LEU A 211 -7.13 1.71 -4.99
CA LEU A 211 -6.54 0.40 -5.27
C LEU A 211 -6.94 -0.66 -4.23
N LEU A 212 -7.12 -0.28 -2.96
CA LEU A 212 -7.69 -1.17 -1.93
C LEU A 212 -9.13 -1.57 -2.29
N MET A 213 -9.96 -0.61 -2.72
CA MET A 213 -11.31 -0.91 -3.20
C MET A 213 -11.29 -1.80 -4.45
N LEU A 214 -10.35 -1.55 -5.38
CA LEU A 214 -10.19 -2.37 -6.59
C LEU A 214 -9.82 -3.81 -6.25
N THR A 215 -8.81 -4.02 -5.41
CA THR A 215 -8.39 -5.37 -4.99
C THR A 215 -9.49 -6.12 -4.25
N ASN A 216 -10.25 -5.44 -3.38
CA ASN A 216 -11.41 -6.02 -2.69
C ASN A 216 -12.56 -6.37 -3.65
N THR A 217 -12.76 -5.56 -4.71
CA THR A 217 -13.78 -5.81 -5.72
C THR A 217 -13.39 -6.96 -6.64
N LEU A 218 -12.12 -7.02 -7.08
CA LEU A 218 -11.56 -8.11 -7.89
C LEU A 218 -11.65 -9.46 -7.16
N ALA A 219 -11.42 -9.48 -5.85
CA ALA A 219 -11.51 -10.71 -5.05
C ALA A 219 -12.91 -11.36 -5.04
N LYS A 220 -13.94 -10.59 -5.38
CA LYS A 220 -15.36 -11.00 -5.42
C LYS A 220 -15.93 -11.01 -6.84
N ALA A 221 -15.07 -10.80 -7.84
CA ALA A 221 -15.47 -10.64 -9.24
C ALA A 221 -15.72 -11.98 -9.93
N THR A 222 -16.54 -11.90 -10.98
CA THR A 222 -16.77 -12.97 -11.95
C THR A 222 -16.26 -12.56 -13.33
N THR A 223 -16.13 -13.53 -14.24
CA THR A 223 -15.69 -13.28 -15.61
C THR A 223 -16.60 -12.31 -16.37
N GLY A 224 -16.00 -11.45 -17.18
CA GLY A 224 -16.69 -10.57 -18.12
C GLY A 224 -17.26 -9.28 -17.52
N GLN A 225 -17.05 -9.00 -16.24
CA GLN A 225 -17.53 -7.79 -15.59
C GLN A 225 -16.69 -6.56 -15.96
N HIS A 226 -17.34 -5.42 -16.13
CA HIS A 226 -16.71 -4.13 -16.37
C HIS A 226 -16.64 -3.33 -15.06
N PHE A 227 -15.44 -2.92 -14.68
CA PHE A 227 -15.19 -2.10 -13.51
C PHE A 227 -14.68 -0.73 -13.93
N MET A 228 -15.16 0.31 -13.25
CA MET A 228 -14.71 1.67 -13.43
C MET A 228 -14.03 2.14 -12.14
N VAL A 229 -12.75 2.43 -12.19
CA VAL A 229 -11.98 3.03 -11.08
C VAL A 229 -11.87 4.52 -11.32
N VAL A 230 -12.25 5.30 -10.31
CA VAL A 230 -12.21 6.77 -10.36
C VAL A 230 -11.29 7.28 -9.27
N GLY A 231 -10.20 7.92 -9.67
CA GLY A 231 -9.32 8.72 -8.83
C GLY A 231 -9.63 10.21 -8.96
N PHE A 232 -9.64 10.94 -7.84
CA PHE A 232 -9.85 12.37 -7.81
C PHE A 232 -8.82 13.06 -6.91
N GLY A 233 -8.35 14.23 -7.34
CA GLY A 233 -7.38 15.08 -6.66
C GLY A 233 -6.63 15.94 -7.69
N GLN A 234 -6.91 17.24 -7.75
CA GLN A 234 -6.41 18.17 -8.78
C GLN A 234 -6.62 17.62 -10.21
N GLY A 235 -7.85 17.24 -10.50
CA GLY A 235 -8.27 16.55 -11.70
C GLY A 235 -8.81 15.16 -11.42
N SER A 236 -8.95 14.33 -12.45
CA SER A 236 -9.55 13.01 -12.34
C SER A 236 -8.85 12.00 -13.23
N ASP A 237 -8.68 10.79 -12.72
CA ASP A 237 -8.29 9.59 -13.47
C ASP A 237 -9.47 8.64 -13.53
N VAL A 238 -9.75 8.11 -14.72
CA VAL A 238 -10.76 7.04 -14.92
C VAL A 238 -10.11 5.89 -15.64
N ILE A 239 -10.22 4.70 -15.05
CA ILE A 239 -9.68 3.46 -15.59
C ILE A 239 -10.86 2.48 -15.76
N LEU A 240 -11.08 1.99 -16.98
CA LEU A 240 -12.03 0.92 -17.27
C LEU A 240 -11.30 -0.41 -17.39
N LEU A 241 -11.79 -1.40 -16.68
CA LEU A 241 -11.25 -2.76 -16.62
C LEU A 241 -12.34 -3.75 -17.01
N LYS A 242 -11.94 -4.84 -17.66
CA LYS A 242 -12.81 -5.99 -17.91
C LYS A 242 -12.16 -7.24 -17.35
N THR A 243 -12.85 -7.95 -16.46
CA THR A 243 -12.38 -9.22 -15.90
C THR A 243 -12.44 -10.32 -16.94
N ASN A 244 -11.46 -11.22 -16.93
CA ASN A 244 -11.39 -12.36 -17.84
C ASN A 244 -11.58 -13.70 -17.11
N ASP A 245 -11.47 -14.83 -17.83
CA ASP A 245 -11.75 -16.17 -17.29
C ASP A 245 -10.77 -16.60 -16.18
N LYS A 246 -9.59 -16.01 -16.13
CA LYS A 246 -8.58 -16.31 -15.08
C LYS A 246 -9.02 -15.85 -13.70
N ILE A 247 -9.92 -14.87 -13.61
CA ILE A 247 -10.41 -14.38 -12.33
C ILE A 247 -11.09 -15.48 -11.50
N ALA A 248 -11.79 -16.40 -12.15
CA ALA A 248 -12.47 -17.51 -11.47
C ALA A 248 -11.50 -18.55 -10.88
N GLN A 249 -10.26 -18.61 -11.40
CA GLN A 249 -9.22 -19.53 -10.95
C GLN A 249 -8.28 -18.89 -9.94
N SER A 250 -8.34 -17.57 -9.79
CA SER A 250 -7.44 -16.84 -8.92
C SER A 250 -7.77 -17.10 -7.44
N LYS A 251 -6.72 -17.25 -6.63
CA LYS A 251 -6.84 -17.34 -5.19
C LYS A 251 -6.28 -16.05 -4.59
N PHE A 252 -7.17 -15.17 -4.15
CA PHE A 252 -6.80 -13.98 -3.39
C PHE A 252 -6.46 -14.39 -1.95
N TYR A 253 -5.23 -14.83 -1.71
CA TYR A 253 -4.81 -15.37 -0.43
C TYR A 253 -4.81 -14.34 0.71
N GLN A 254 -4.79 -13.05 0.39
CA GLN A 254 -4.82 -11.99 1.38
C GLN A 254 -5.68 -10.82 0.87
N SER A 255 -6.98 -11.06 0.84
CA SER A 255 -7.97 -10.01 0.60
C SER A 255 -8.02 -9.04 1.78
N VAL A 256 -8.61 -7.87 1.57
CA VAL A 256 -8.88 -6.89 2.65
C VAL A 256 -9.61 -7.54 3.82
N ASP A 257 -10.53 -8.47 3.55
CA ASP A 257 -11.31 -9.17 4.58
C ASP A 257 -10.43 -9.96 5.56
N ILE A 258 -9.33 -10.58 5.10
CA ILE A 258 -8.40 -11.32 5.98
C ILE A 258 -7.70 -10.36 6.93
N HIS A 259 -7.25 -9.21 6.44
CA HIS A 259 -6.63 -8.18 7.28
C HIS A 259 -7.62 -7.57 8.28
N LEU A 260 -8.88 -7.36 7.88
CA LEU A 260 -9.93 -6.89 8.77
C LEU A 260 -10.25 -7.87 9.90
N ASN A 261 -10.17 -9.17 9.64
CA ASN A 261 -10.40 -10.22 10.64
C ASN A 261 -9.21 -10.41 11.59
N ASN A 262 -8.01 -10.00 11.19
CA ASN A 262 -6.77 -10.11 11.98
C ASN A 262 -6.33 -8.77 12.59
N LYS A 263 -7.28 -7.96 13.06
CA LYS A 263 -7.00 -6.65 13.67
C LYS A 263 -6.87 -6.76 15.19
N ARG A 264 -6.01 -5.93 15.77
CA ARG A 264 -5.98 -5.68 17.22
C ARG A 264 -6.75 -4.38 17.51
N VAL A 265 -7.69 -4.47 18.43
CA VAL A 265 -8.42 -3.30 18.92
C VAL A 265 -7.57 -2.57 19.94
N VAL A 266 -7.44 -1.25 19.79
CA VAL A 266 -6.83 -0.34 20.78
C VAL A 266 -7.95 0.54 21.31
N ASP A 267 -8.31 0.36 22.56
CA ASP A 267 -9.39 1.05 23.29
C ASP A 267 -8.88 2.19 24.18
N ASN A 268 -7.57 2.38 24.25
CA ASN A 268 -6.93 3.43 25.03
C ASN A 268 -6.41 4.54 24.12
N TYR A 269 -7.02 5.73 24.23
CA TYR A 269 -6.67 6.87 23.39
C TYR A 269 -5.25 7.40 23.66
N ALA A 270 -4.78 7.39 24.91
CA ALA A 270 -3.40 7.79 25.21
C ALA A 270 -2.36 6.85 24.58
N LEU A 271 -2.66 5.52 24.59
CA LEU A 271 -1.81 4.55 23.87
C LEU A 271 -1.84 4.80 22.36
N TYR A 272 -3.00 5.10 21.78
CA TYR A 272 -3.12 5.47 20.36
C TYR A 272 -2.26 6.70 20.04
N LEU A 273 -2.35 7.78 20.84
CA LEU A 273 -1.56 8.99 20.63
C LEU A 273 -0.04 8.71 20.74
N SER A 274 0.37 7.85 21.66
CA SER A 274 1.76 7.40 21.80
C SER A 274 2.24 6.63 20.56
N LEU A 275 1.45 5.66 20.09
CA LEU A 275 1.77 4.88 18.88
C LEU A 275 1.83 5.75 17.62
N ARG A 276 1.16 6.90 17.62
CA ARG A 276 1.16 7.89 16.53
C ARG A 276 2.24 8.97 16.70
N ASN A 277 3.07 8.89 17.73
CA ASN A 277 4.05 9.93 18.08
C ASN A 277 3.43 11.33 18.26
N HIS A 278 2.21 11.40 18.79
CA HIS A 278 1.54 12.66 19.14
C HIS A 278 1.81 13.07 20.59
N ILE A 279 2.28 12.14 21.40
CA ILE A 279 2.72 12.37 22.79
C ILE A 279 4.16 11.91 22.91
N ASP A 280 5.00 12.79 23.39
CA ASP A 280 6.35 12.44 23.80
C ASP A 280 6.27 11.78 25.18
N ILE A 281 6.67 10.51 25.25
CA ILE A 281 6.73 9.76 26.50
C ILE A 281 8.19 9.67 26.93
N ASP A 282 8.46 10.18 28.13
CA ASP A 282 9.76 9.98 28.77
C ASP A 282 9.84 8.56 29.34
N PHE A 283 10.67 7.73 28.70
CA PHE A 283 10.96 6.35 29.16
C PHE A 283 12.20 6.30 30.07
N GLY A 284 12.76 7.46 30.45
CA GLY A 284 13.93 7.59 31.30
C GLY A 284 15.26 7.62 30.53
N LEU A 285 16.35 7.85 31.26
CA LEU A 285 17.69 8.19 30.73
C LEU A 285 18.25 7.23 29.65
N ARG A 286 17.81 5.99 29.60
CA ARG A 286 18.31 5.00 28.63
C ARG A 286 17.51 4.95 27.32
N SER A 287 16.29 5.46 27.33
CA SER A 287 15.42 5.49 26.16
C SER A 287 15.50 6.79 25.37
N GLU A 288 16.14 7.81 25.92
CA GLU A 288 16.34 9.10 25.22
C GLU A 288 17.31 9.03 24.04
N ARG A 289 18.10 7.96 23.92
CA ARG A 289 19.06 7.80 22.82
C ARG A 289 18.47 6.93 21.71
N ASP A 290 18.29 7.56 20.59
CA ASP A 290 17.96 6.89 19.33
C ASP A 290 19.16 5.99 18.91
N ASN A 291 19.05 4.70 19.17
CA ASN A 291 20.08 3.73 18.79
C ASN A 291 20.01 3.48 17.28
N ARG A 292 20.64 4.36 16.50
CA ARG A 292 20.72 4.24 15.05
C ARG A 292 21.91 3.38 14.65
N THR A 293 21.63 2.37 13.81
CA THR A 293 22.68 1.60 13.17
C THR A 293 23.47 2.50 12.21
N ALA A 294 24.80 2.42 12.23
CA ALA A 294 25.62 3.13 11.26
C ALA A 294 25.22 2.75 9.83
N LEU A 295 25.09 3.73 8.94
CA LEU A 295 24.65 3.51 7.55
C LEU A 295 25.51 2.49 6.80
N SER A 296 26.84 2.46 7.07
CA SER A 296 27.74 1.47 6.48
C SER A 296 27.47 0.03 6.95
N ALA A 297 27.08 -0.15 8.22
CA ALA A 297 26.69 -1.46 8.76
C ALA A 297 25.34 -1.90 8.18
N TYR A 298 24.37 -0.98 8.13
CA TYR A 298 23.08 -1.23 7.46
C TYR A 298 23.28 -1.63 6.00
N TYR A 299 24.08 -0.88 5.23
CA TYR A 299 24.33 -1.17 3.81
C TYR A 299 24.88 -2.60 3.59
N ARG A 300 25.88 -3.00 4.41
CA ARG A 300 26.47 -4.35 4.31
C ARG A 300 25.49 -5.46 4.65
N LYS A 301 24.54 -5.19 5.55
CA LYS A 301 23.56 -6.17 6.05
C LYS A 301 22.14 -5.96 5.51
N ARG A 302 21.96 -5.06 4.57
CA ARG A 302 20.61 -4.67 4.08
C ARG A 302 19.79 -5.84 3.55
N ARG A 303 20.42 -6.79 2.87
CA ARG A 303 19.73 -7.96 2.32
C ARG A 303 19.20 -8.88 3.45
N GLU A 304 19.96 -9.06 4.49
CA GLU A 304 19.51 -9.78 5.69
C GLU A 304 18.41 -8.99 6.42
N ILE A 305 18.63 -7.69 6.66
CA ILE A 305 17.72 -6.85 7.45
C ILE A 305 16.40 -6.55 6.70
N SER A 306 16.46 -6.12 5.43
CA SER A 306 15.31 -5.67 4.66
C SER A 306 14.63 -6.80 3.90
N ALA A 307 15.39 -7.68 3.25
CA ALA A 307 14.87 -8.76 2.43
C ALA A 307 14.73 -10.09 3.17
N MET A 308 15.15 -10.18 4.45
CA MET A 308 15.09 -11.40 5.27
C MET A 308 15.79 -12.59 4.60
N LEU A 309 17.00 -12.38 4.04
CA LEU A 309 17.77 -13.42 3.42
C LEU A 309 18.64 -14.16 4.43
N GLY A 310 18.40 -15.45 4.60
CA GLY A 310 19.25 -16.38 5.34
C GLY A 310 20.27 -17.08 4.45
N GLY A 311 20.97 -18.01 5.02
CA GLY A 311 21.93 -18.88 4.35
C GLY A 311 21.59 -20.35 4.52
N ARG A 312 21.52 -21.10 3.42
CA ARG A 312 21.42 -22.56 3.43
C ARG A 312 22.79 -23.17 3.20
N CYS A 313 23.21 -24.01 4.13
CA CYS A 313 24.52 -24.68 4.04
C CYS A 313 24.54 -25.68 2.87
N ALA A 314 25.51 -25.54 1.96
CA ALA A 314 25.68 -26.45 0.84
C ALA A 314 26.00 -27.91 1.28
N LYS A 315 26.67 -28.10 2.44
CA LYS A 315 27.09 -29.42 2.92
C LYS A 315 26.02 -30.16 3.72
N CYS A 316 25.38 -29.50 4.69
CA CYS A 316 24.42 -30.15 5.61
C CYS A 316 22.98 -29.65 5.46
N ASN A 317 22.71 -28.77 4.53
CA ASN A 317 21.39 -28.19 4.22
C ASN A 317 20.74 -27.42 5.39
N THR A 318 21.52 -27.05 6.43
CA THR A 318 21.01 -26.26 7.57
C THR A 318 20.73 -24.85 7.13
N LEU A 319 19.50 -24.38 7.38
CA LEU A 319 19.11 -22.98 7.19
C LEU A 319 19.46 -22.17 8.43
N GLN A 320 20.14 -21.05 8.27
CA GLN A 320 20.53 -20.16 9.36
C GLN A 320 20.27 -18.67 9.03
N PHE A 321 19.95 -17.92 10.07
CA PHE A 321 19.74 -16.49 9.99
C PHE A 321 20.24 -15.82 11.29
N PRO A 322 21.03 -14.75 11.19
CA PRO A 322 21.63 -14.20 9.96
C PRO A 322 22.61 -15.17 9.28
N ARG A 323 22.93 -14.92 8.00
CA ARG A 323 23.95 -15.68 7.28
C ARG A 323 25.32 -15.47 7.92
N SER A 324 26.05 -16.52 8.15
CA SER A 324 27.37 -16.52 8.78
C SER A 324 28.44 -17.10 7.83
N LEU A 325 29.70 -16.80 8.09
CA LEU A 325 30.83 -17.38 7.35
C LEU A 325 30.95 -18.89 7.58
N LEU A 326 30.59 -19.36 8.78
CA LEU A 326 30.63 -20.77 9.14
C LEU A 326 29.22 -21.31 9.34
N CYS A 327 28.98 -22.54 8.92
CA CYS A 327 27.73 -23.21 9.24
C CYS A 327 27.66 -23.52 10.74
N VAL A 328 26.57 -23.11 11.40
CA VAL A 328 26.34 -23.33 12.84
C VAL A 328 26.18 -24.82 13.22
N SER A 329 25.88 -25.69 12.25
CA SER A 329 25.63 -27.11 12.48
C SER A 329 26.86 -27.96 12.18
N CYS A 330 27.49 -27.80 11.00
CA CYS A 330 28.58 -28.67 10.57
C CYS A 330 29.96 -27.98 10.53
N GLY A 331 30.01 -26.66 10.83
CA GLY A 331 31.27 -25.91 10.90
C GLY A 331 31.96 -25.66 9.56
N THR A 332 31.37 -26.02 8.42
CA THR A 332 31.96 -25.76 7.10
C THR A 332 31.99 -24.26 6.80
N ASP A 333 33.02 -23.81 6.09
CA ASP A 333 33.22 -22.49 5.53
C ASP A 333 32.79 -22.38 4.05
N GLU A 334 32.24 -23.47 3.49
CA GLU A 334 31.68 -23.43 2.14
C GLU A 334 30.61 -22.35 2.00
N PRO A 335 30.57 -21.63 0.85
CA PRO A 335 29.58 -20.60 0.60
C PRO A 335 28.13 -21.11 0.78
N GLN A 336 27.35 -20.37 1.52
CA GLN A 336 25.94 -20.69 1.73
C GLN A 336 25.09 -20.10 0.62
N GLU A 337 24.12 -20.86 0.15
CA GLU A 337 23.11 -20.37 -0.79
C GLU A 337 22.15 -19.40 -0.08
N GLU A 338 21.82 -18.30 -0.76
CA GLU A 338 20.87 -17.34 -0.22
C GLU A 338 19.45 -17.87 -0.34
N GLU A 339 18.71 -17.80 0.77
CA GLU A 339 17.32 -18.23 0.83
C GLU A 339 16.45 -17.18 1.51
N SER A 340 15.33 -16.82 0.88
CA SER A 340 14.37 -15.87 1.45
C SER A 340 13.56 -16.51 2.58
N LEU A 341 13.55 -15.89 3.74
CA LEU A 341 12.76 -16.30 4.90
C LEU A 341 11.41 -15.60 4.96
N SER A 342 11.16 -14.61 4.09
CA SER A 342 9.99 -13.74 4.18
C SER A 342 8.65 -14.46 4.00
N GLY A 343 8.65 -15.66 3.41
CA GLY A 343 7.45 -16.50 3.23
C GLY A 343 7.31 -17.64 4.25
N LEU A 344 8.28 -17.80 5.16
CA LEU A 344 8.28 -18.89 6.12
C LEU A 344 7.49 -18.54 7.38
N ILE A 345 6.88 -19.57 7.97
CA ILE A 345 6.21 -19.46 9.27
C ILE A 345 7.16 -19.96 10.35
N GLY A 346 7.51 -19.07 11.28
CA GLY A 346 8.34 -19.37 12.43
C GLY A 346 7.50 -19.65 13.68
N ARG A 347 8.07 -20.42 14.62
CA ARG A 347 7.53 -20.61 15.95
C ARG A 347 8.48 -20.02 17.00
N VAL A 348 7.98 -19.10 17.83
CA VAL A 348 8.75 -18.56 18.96
C VAL A 348 9.08 -19.69 19.95
N LYS A 349 10.35 -19.99 20.16
CA LYS A 349 10.82 -20.99 21.14
C LYS A 349 11.11 -20.39 22.50
N SER A 350 11.62 -19.17 22.54
CA SER A 350 11.93 -18.46 23.78
C SER A 350 11.82 -16.96 23.56
N PHE A 351 11.57 -16.23 24.62
CA PHE A 351 11.62 -14.76 24.64
C PHE A 351 12.11 -14.28 26.00
N THR A 352 12.62 -13.04 26.03
CA THR A 352 13.06 -12.36 27.26
C THR A 352 12.41 -10.99 27.29
N GLU A 353 11.86 -10.65 28.45
CA GLU A 353 11.34 -9.32 28.74
C GLU A 353 12.29 -8.64 29.73
N VAL A 354 12.85 -7.50 29.35
CA VAL A 354 13.69 -6.69 30.25
C VAL A 354 12.79 -5.69 30.97
N ARG A 355 12.62 -5.88 32.29
CA ARG A 355 11.86 -4.96 33.14
C ARG A 355 12.84 -4.12 33.98
N TYR A 356 12.65 -2.81 33.98
CA TYR A 356 13.36 -1.87 34.80
C TYR A 356 12.48 -1.48 36.01
N GLU A 357 12.98 -1.66 37.22
CA GLU A 357 12.40 -1.06 38.42
C GLU A 357 12.97 0.35 38.61
N PHE A 358 12.11 1.35 38.70
CA PHE A 358 12.51 2.72 39.03
C PHE A 358 13.29 2.72 40.36
N GLY A 359 14.49 3.29 40.38
CA GLY A 359 15.33 3.45 41.57
C GLY A 359 16.34 2.35 41.85
N LYS A 360 16.43 1.28 41.03
CA LYS A 360 17.52 0.28 41.19
C LYS A 360 18.37 0.17 39.94
N SER A 361 19.70 0.23 40.16
CA SER A 361 20.70 0.32 39.09
C SER A 361 21.00 -0.98 38.33
N LYS A 362 20.26 -2.08 38.57
CA LYS A 362 20.51 -3.36 37.89
C LYS A 362 19.18 -3.98 37.37
N PRO A 363 19.13 -4.41 36.12
CA PRO A 363 18.01 -5.18 35.63
C PRO A 363 17.97 -6.56 36.34
N LYS A 364 16.83 -6.97 36.86
CA LYS A 364 16.63 -8.37 37.28
C LYS A 364 16.46 -9.23 36.02
N ALA A 365 17.40 -10.16 35.84
CA ALA A 365 17.22 -11.21 34.85
C ALA A 365 15.98 -12.01 35.20
N GLY A 366 14.98 -12.05 34.31
CA GLY A 366 13.82 -12.90 34.49
C GLY A 366 14.26 -14.35 34.60
N LYS A 367 13.68 -15.09 35.56
CA LYS A 367 13.89 -16.54 35.66
C LYS A 367 13.40 -17.20 34.36
N ARG A 368 14.23 -18.09 33.82
CA ARG A 368 13.95 -18.91 32.64
C ARG A 368 12.71 -19.77 32.82
#